data_060cbf7db182f06d6992964075dda98e
#
_entry.id   060cbf7db182f06d6992964075dda98e
#
_cell.length_a   1.000
_cell.length_b   1.000
_cell.length_c   1.000
_cell.angle_alpha   90.00
_cell.angle_beta   90.00
_cell.angle_gamma   90.00
#
_symmetry.space_group_name_H-M   'P 1'
#
loop_
_entity.id
_entity.type
_entity.pdbx_description
1 polymer ?
#
loop_
_entity_poly.entity_id
_entity_poly.type
_entity_poly.pdbx_seq_one_letter_code
_entity_poly.pdbx_strand_id
1 'polypeptide(L)'
;NPLSDLPDAAKLVAWLIVSHHRLPLPTDTDDFKDVNVTDMDESLNYIVQSWGYENRYDEQEYKARVQKCFQFPKGLLSQSNRWLKEIKRWSNKLLFNLPLIESAFADGSYRLVLHHSRLCLMLGDHNYSSQNAAKGWNDSSGLFANTDRETKEYKQKLDEHLVGVAKTALDAAHLL
;
A
#
# COMPACT_ATOMS: atom_id res chain seq x y z
N ASN A 1 0.09 -0.89 19.67
CA ASN A 1 0.09 -1.14 18.22
C ASN A 1 -1.37 -1.34 17.76
N PRO A 2 -1.91 -0.47 16.89
CA PRO A 2 -3.31 -0.56 16.45
C PRO A 2 -3.61 -1.82 15.61
N LEU A 3 -2.60 -2.58 15.23
CA LEU A 3 -2.74 -3.78 14.41
C LEU A 3 -2.70 -5.07 15.25
N SER A 4 -2.32 -5.01 16.54
CA SER A 4 -2.17 -6.19 17.40
C SER A 4 -3.47 -6.99 17.53
N ASP A 5 -4.61 -6.30 17.56
CA ASP A 5 -5.91 -6.91 17.78
C ASP A 5 -6.62 -7.32 16.46
N LEU A 6 -5.95 -7.15 15.32
CA LEU A 6 -6.50 -7.54 14.04
C LEU A 6 -6.39 -9.06 13.82
N PRO A 7 -7.36 -9.66 13.09
CA PRO A 7 -7.20 -11.03 12.60
C PRO A 7 -5.95 -11.17 11.72
N ASP A 8 -5.32 -12.34 11.73
CA ASP A 8 -4.07 -12.60 11.02
C ASP A 8 -4.11 -12.24 9.54
N ALA A 9 -5.22 -12.55 8.85
CA ALA A 9 -5.42 -12.15 7.45
C ALA A 9 -5.37 -10.63 7.26
N ALA A 10 -5.90 -9.84 8.21
CA ALA A 10 -5.84 -8.39 8.14
C ALA A 10 -4.43 -7.86 8.45
N LYS A 11 -3.69 -8.53 9.34
CA LYS A 11 -2.27 -8.23 9.59
C LYS A 11 -1.42 -8.45 8.35
N LEU A 12 -1.64 -9.55 7.61
CA LEU A 12 -0.95 -9.80 6.33
C LEU A 12 -1.19 -8.70 5.31
N VAL A 13 -2.43 -8.24 5.16
CA VAL A 13 -2.76 -7.15 4.24
C VAL A 13 -2.08 -5.86 4.68
N ALA A 14 -2.14 -5.52 5.97
CA ALA A 14 -1.47 -4.35 6.51
C ALA A 14 0.05 -4.42 6.27
N TRP A 15 0.66 -5.58 6.54
CA TRP A 15 2.07 -5.82 6.28
C TRP A 15 2.44 -5.61 4.81
N LEU A 16 1.68 -6.15 3.87
CA LEU A 16 1.90 -5.96 2.43
C LEU A 16 1.88 -4.48 2.05
N ILE A 17 0.89 -3.73 2.55
CA ILE A 17 0.76 -2.31 2.26
C ILE A 17 1.97 -1.52 2.77
N VAL A 18 2.43 -1.80 3.99
CA VAL A 18 3.52 -1.03 4.62
C VAL A 18 4.89 -1.44 4.07
N SER A 19 5.07 -2.74 3.74
CA SER A 19 6.38 -3.30 3.43
C SER A 19 6.72 -3.39 1.94
N HIS A 20 5.80 -3.03 1.03
CA HIS A 20 6.05 -3.23 -0.40
C HIS A 20 7.23 -2.42 -0.94
N HIS A 21 7.48 -1.23 -0.44
CA HIS A 21 8.66 -0.43 -0.79
C HIS A 21 9.86 -0.71 0.11
N ARG A 22 9.63 -0.92 1.39
CA ARG A 22 10.69 -1.03 2.38
C ARG A 22 10.24 -1.94 3.53
N LEU A 23 11.11 -2.86 3.92
CA LEU A 23 10.86 -3.65 5.13
C LEU A 23 11.11 -2.78 6.36
N PRO A 24 10.17 -2.72 7.31
CA PRO A 24 10.39 -2.09 8.60
C PRO A 24 11.26 -3.00 9.46
N LEU A 25 12.58 -2.81 9.36
CA LEU A 25 13.57 -3.55 10.13
C LEU A 25 14.24 -2.63 11.13
N PRO A 26 14.73 -3.15 12.27
CA PRO A 26 15.62 -2.40 13.15
C PRO A 26 16.83 -1.92 12.34
N THR A 27 17.28 -0.69 12.60
CA THR A 27 18.37 -0.04 11.86
C THR A 27 19.73 -0.73 12.01
N ASP A 28 19.88 -1.63 12.99
CA ASP A 28 21.16 -2.21 13.40
C ASP A 28 21.31 -3.71 13.13
N THR A 29 20.41 -4.33 12.36
CA THR A 29 20.52 -5.76 12.06
C THR A 29 20.59 -6.04 10.57
N ASP A 30 21.72 -6.53 10.13
CA ASP A 30 21.92 -7.10 8.78
C ASP A 30 21.26 -8.48 8.61
N ASP A 31 20.68 -9.03 9.66
CA ASP A 31 20.08 -10.35 9.65
C ASP A 31 18.62 -10.31 9.19
N PHE A 32 18.37 -10.91 8.04
CA PHE A 32 17.02 -11.27 7.60
C PHE A 32 16.46 -12.35 8.51
N LYS A 33 15.79 -11.96 9.59
CA LYS A 33 14.99 -12.88 10.39
C LYS A 33 13.80 -13.36 9.59
N ASP A 34 13.49 -14.61 9.68
CA ASP A 34 12.24 -15.17 9.18
C ASP A 34 11.06 -14.40 9.78
N VAL A 35 10.29 -13.75 8.93
CA VAL A 35 9.12 -12.95 9.37
C VAL A 35 7.99 -13.90 9.71
N ASN A 36 7.52 -13.88 10.95
CA ASN A 36 6.28 -14.51 11.38
C ASN A 36 5.23 -13.45 11.74
N VAL A 37 4.01 -13.85 12.11
CA VAL A 37 2.94 -12.90 12.42
C VAL A 37 3.28 -12.01 13.63
N THR A 38 3.96 -12.56 14.61
CA THR A 38 4.42 -11.84 15.80
C THR A 38 5.52 -10.83 15.42
N ASP A 39 6.46 -11.25 14.58
CA ASP A 39 7.55 -10.39 14.11
C ASP A 39 7.02 -9.24 13.24
N MET A 40 5.93 -9.46 12.49
CA MET A 40 5.26 -8.39 11.73
C MET A 40 4.70 -7.31 12.66
N ASP A 41 4.07 -7.69 13.77
CA ASP A 41 3.57 -6.74 14.76
C ASP A 41 4.69 -5.92 15.38
N GLU A 42 5.80 -6.56 15.74
CA GLU A 42 7.00 -5.88 16.23
C GLU A 42 7.62 -4.98 15.17
N SER A 43 7.75 -5.46 13.95
CA SER A 43 8.35 -4.72 12.84
C SER A 43 7.57 -3.44 12.49
N LEU A 44 6.26 -3.41 12.67
CA LEU A 44 5.45 -2.21 12.45
C LEU A 44 5.79 -1.08 13.44
N ASN A 45 6.42 -1.38 14.59
CA ASN A 45 6.90 -0.38 15.54
C ASN A 45 8.16 0.36 15.03
N TYR A 46 8.86 -0.17 14.02
CA TYR A 46 10.01 0.47 13.38
C TYR A 46 9.63 1.46 12.27
N ILE A 47 8.34 1.65 12.01
CA ILE A 47 7.87 2.71 11.12
C ILE A 47 8.04 4.04 11.84
N VAL A 48 8.95 4.85 11.34
CA VAL A 48 9.25 6.18 11.88
C VAL A 48 8.68 7.27 10.98
N GLN A 49 8.62 8.49 11.50
CA GLN A 49 8.08 9.64 10.78
C GLN A 49 8.79 9.90 9.43
N SER A 50 10.08 9.56 9.32
CA SER A 50 10.85 9.67 8.07
C SER A 50 10.40 8.74 6.95
N TRP A 51 9.51 7.80 7.22
CA TRP A 51 8.85 6.97 6.22
C TRP A 51 7.71 7.69 5.51
N GLY A 52 7.24 8.76 6.11
CA GLY A 52 6.25 9.63 5.51
C GLY A 52 6.86 10.55 4.45
N TYR A 53 6.09 11.56 4.10
CA TYR A 53 6.49 12.57 3.14
C TYR A 53 7.68 13.38 3.69
N GLU A 54 8.88 13.13 3.21
CA GLU A 54 10.02 13.99 3.54
C GLU A 54 9.86 15.34 2.86
N ASN A 55 9.86 16.37 3.65
CA ASN A 55 9.94 17.80 3.46
C ASN A 55 10.52 18.32 2.12
N ARG A 56 9.79 18.12 1.03
CA ARG A 56 10.04 18.83 -0.23
C ARG A 56 9.24 20.12 -0.36
N TYR A 57 8.36 20.37 0.60
CA TYR A 57 7.49 21.54 0.67
C TYR A 57 7.73 22.28 1.96
N ASP A 58 7.47 23.58 1.98
CA ASP A 58 7.38 24.27 3.25
C ASP A 58 6.25 23.70 4.12
N GLU A 59 6.33 23.94 5.41
CA GLU A 59 5.38 23.37 6.37
C GLU A 59 3.93 23.81 6.10
N GLN A 60 3.73 25.01 5.57
CA GLN A 60 2.39 25.53 5.27
C GLN A 60 1.80 24.84 4.04
N GLU A 61 2.60 24.64 2.99
CA GLU A 61 2.18 23.91 1.79
C GLU A 61 1.85 22.46 2.13
N TYR A 62 2.68 21.80 2.94
CA TYR A 62 2.42 20.45 3.41
C TYR A 62 1.07 20.34 4.16
N LYS A 63 0.83 21.23 5.14
CA LYS A 63 -0.43 21.28 5.90
C LYS A 63 -1.63 21.51 4.99
N ALA A 64 -1.54 22.44 4.05
CA ALA A 64 -2.61 22.72 3.09
C ALA A 64 -2.92 21.51 2.19
N ARG A 65 -1.90 20.76 1.76
CA ARG A 65 -2.08 19.54 0.97
C ARG A 65 -2.73 18.43 1.79
N VAL A 66 -2.27 18.19 3.01
CA VAL A 66 -2.86 17.22 3.94
C VAL A 66 -4.33 17.55 4.20
N GLN A 67 -4.67 18.81 4.46
CA GLN A 67 -6.06 19.23 4.64
C GLN A 67 -6.93 18.93 3.42
N LYS A 68 -6.43 19.15 2.20
CA LYS A 68 -7.17 18.82 0.97
C LYS A 68 -7.50 17.34 0.86
N CYS A 69 -6.63 16.44 1.35
CA CYS A 69 -6.90 15.00 1.35
C CYS A 69 -8.13 14.61 2.17
N PHE A 70 -8.44 15.37 3.21
CA PHE A 70 -9.54 15.11 4.14
C PHE A 70 -10.80 15.93 3.87
N GLN A 71 -10.84 16.74 2.83
CA GLN A 71 -12.02 17.57 2.52
C GLN A 71 -13.20 16.79 1.93
N PHE A 72 -12.94 15.64 1.31
CA PHE A 72 -13.96 14.76 0.73
C PHE A 72 -15.11 15.50 0.00
N PRO A 73 -14.82 16.32 -1.02
CA PRO A 73 -15.82 17.18 -1.64
C PRO A 73 -16.98 16.43 -2.30
N LYS A 74 -16.80 15.12 -2.54
CA LYS A 74 -17.84 14.21 -3.04
C LYS A 74 -18.44 13.31 -1.95
N GLY A 75 -18.20 13.62 -0.68
CA GLY A 75 -18.60 12.81 0.47
C GLY A 75 -17.59 11.71 0.80
N LEU A 76 -17.78 11.08 1.96
CA LEU A 76 -16.94 9.99 2.43
C LEU A 76 -17.13 8.74 1.55
N LEU A 77 -16.08 7.95 1.39
CA LEU A 77 -16.15 6.65 0.67
C LEU A 77 -17.22 5.72 1.26
N SER A 78 -17.40 5.75 2.59
CA SER A 78 -18.43 4.99 3.29
C SER A 78 -19.87 5.36 2.90
N GLN A 79 -20.08 6.47 2.22
CA GLN A 79 -21.37 6.90 1.65
C GLN A 79 -21.54 6.48 0.18
N SER A 80 -20.50 5.94 -0.45
CA SER A 80 -20.53 5.49 -1.83
C SER A 80 -21.08 4.07 -1.93
N ASN A 81 -22.24 3.89 -2.59
CA ASN A 81 -22.82 2.57 -2.85
C ASN A 81 -21.88 1.65 -3.63
N ARG A 82 -21.10 2.20 -4.56
CA ARG A 82 -20.10 1.45 -5.33
C ARG A 82 -18.99 0.93 -4.41
N TRP A 83 -18.46 1.77 -3.55
CA TRP A 83 -17.41 1.40 -2.61
C TRP A 83 -17.90 0.34 -1.61
N LEU A 84 -19.10 0.52 -1.04
CA LEU A 84 -19.71 -0.46 -0.13
C LEU A 84 -19.94 -1.81 -0.81
N LYS A 85 -20.37 -1.81 -2.09
CA LYS A 85 -20.54 -3.04 -2.87
C LYS A 85 -19.20 -3.77 -3.07
N GLU A 86 -18.12 -3.05 -3.38
CA GLU A 86 -16.79 -3.65 -3.56
C GLU A 86 -16.22 -4.15 -2.23
N ILE A 87 -16.35 -3.42 -1.14
CA ILE A 87 -15.96 -3.90 0.20
C ILE A 87 -16.69 -5.20 0.54
N LYS A 88 -18.01 -5.23 0.38
CA LYS A 88 -18.78 -6.44 0.63
C LYS A 88 -18.32 -7.62 -0.21
N ARG A 89 -18.05 -7.38 -1.49
CA ARG A 89 -17.53 -8.41 -2.41
C ARG A 89 -16.18 -8.97 -1.94
N TRP A 90 -15.23 -8.12 -1.59
CA TRP A 90 -13.91 -8.52 -1.15
C TRP A 90 -13.92 -9.16 0.24
N SER A 91 -14.74 -8.64 1.16
CA SER A 91 -14.94 -9.26 2.48
C SER A 91 -15.50 -10.67 2.37
N ASN A 92 -16.49 -10.90 1.49
CA ASN A 92 -17.03 -12.23 1.25
C ASN A 92 -15.98 -13.18 0.65
N LYS A 93 -15.12 -12.69 -0.27
CA LYS A 93 -14.02 -13.49 -0.79
C LYS A 93 -13.02 -13.86 0.30
N LEU A 94 -12.68 -12.92 1.17
CA LEU A 94 -11.80 -13.17 2.31
C LEU A 94 -12.40 -14.22 3.25
N LEU A 95 -13.66 -14.06 3.65
CA LEU A 95 -14.38 -15.01 4.51
C LEU A 95 -14.43 -16.41 3.91
N PHE A 96 -14.67 -16.52 2.62
CA PHE A 96 -14.67 -17.82 1.92
C PHE A 96 -13.30 -18.51 1.96
N ASN A 97 -12.22 -17.74 1.93
CA ASN A 97 -10.85 -18.26 1.92
C ASN A 97 -10.22 -18.33 3.33
N LEU A 98 -10.92 -17.95 4.39
CA LEU A 98 -10.37 -18.01 5.75
C LEU A 98 -9.81 -19.38 6.14
N PRO A 99 -10.49 -20.53 5.89
CA PRO A 99 -9.93 -21.82 6.24
C PRO A 99 -8.61 -22.14 5.53
N LEU A 100 -8.46 -21.66 4.29
CA LEU A 100 -7.22 -21.81 3.53
C LEU A 100 -6.10 -20.96 4.13
N ILE A 101 -6.44 -19.74 4.54
CA ILE A 101 -5.48 -18.82 5.18
C ILE A 101 -5.04 -19.38 6.53
N GLU A 102 -5.97 -19.87 7.35
CA GLU A 102 -5.67 -20.52 8.64
C GLU A 102 -4.77 -21.75 8.47
N SER A 103 -5.05 -22.58 7.45
CA SER A 103 -4.20 -23.73 7.12
C SER A 103 -2.78 -23.27 6.72
N ALA A 104 -2.70 -22.21 5.90
CA ALA A 104 -1.40 -21.66 5.49
C ALA A 104 -0.59 -21.07 6.65
N PHE A 105 -1.24 -20.53 7.67
CA PHE A 105 -0.56 -20.12 8.90
C PHE A 105 -0.07 -21.32 9.70
N ALA A 106 -0.89 -22.37 9.80
CA ALA A 106 -0.54 -23.55 10.57
C ALA A 106 0.66 -24.31 10.00
N ASP A 107 0.79 -24.38 8.68
CA ASP A 107 1.88 -25.09 7.99
C ASP A 107 3.06 -24.17 7.57
N GLY A 108 2.94 -22.86 7.77
CA GLY A 108 3.96 -21.87 7.43
C GLY A 108 3.98 -21.46 5.95
N SER A 109 3.10 -22.01 5.09
CA SER A 109 3.07 -21.69 3.66
C SER A 109 2.59 -20.26 3.36
N TYR A 110 1.96 -19.59 4.34
CA TYR A 110 1.62 -18.16 4.21
C TYR A 110 2.81 -17.29 3.82
N ARG A 111 4.05 -17.68 4.20
CA ARG A 111 5.27 -16.95 3.85
C ARG A 111 5.46 -16.89 2.35
N LEU A 112 5.24 -18.01 1.66
CA LEU A 112 5.33 -18.06 0.20
C LEU A 112 4.28 -17.13 -0.45
N VAL A 113 3.03 -17.20 0.02
CA VAL A 113 1.96 -16.32 -0.47
C VAL A 113 2.29 -14.86 -0.22
N LEU A 114 2.82 -14.54 0.97
CA LEU A 114 3.22 -13.18 1.35
C LEU A 114 4.34 -12.65 0.44
N HIS A 115 5.39 -13.42 0.24
CA HIS A 115 6.51 -13.04 -0.61
C HIS A 115 6.10 -12.89 -2.07
N HIS A 116 5.29 -13.80 -2.59
CA HIS A 116 4.77 -13.73 -3.94
C HIS A 116 3.87 -12.48 -4.13
N SER A 117 2.94 -12.25 -3.21
CA SER A 117 2.05 -11.08 -3.25
C SER A 117 2.84 -9.78 -3.17
N ARG A 118 3.88 -9.73 -2.32
CA ARG A 118 4.77 -8.58 -2.21
C ARG A 118 5.54 -8.34 -3.51
N LEU A 119 6.06 -9.39 -4.13
CA LEU A 119 6.74 -9.30 -5.42
C LEU A 119 5.81 -8.73 -6.51
N CYS A 120 4.59 -9.26 -6.62
CA CYS A 120 3.60 -8.75 -7.57
C CYS A 120 3.27 -7.27 -7.33
N LEU A 121 3.12 -6.88 -6.07
CA LEU A 121 2.84 -5.49 -5.70
C LEU A 121 4.01 -4.56 -6.04
N MET A 122 5.25 -4.98 -5.74
CA MET A 122 6.46 -4.23 -6.10
C MET A 122 6.61 -4.09 -7.61
N LEU A 123 6.44 -5.18 -8.36
CA LEU A 123 6.51 -5.15 -9.83
C LEU A 123 5.42 -4.24 -10.42
N GLY A 124 4.22 -4.31 -9.89
CA GLY A 124 3.10 -3.46 -10.29
C GLY A 124 3.38 -1.98 -10.07
N ASP A 125 3.89 -1.64 -8.88
CA ASP A 125 4.23 -0.27 -8.55
C ASP A 125 5.40 0.26 -9.39
N HIS A 126 6.50 -0.49 -9.48
CA HIS A 126 7.64 -0.08 -10.29
C HIS A 126 7.27 0.11 -11.76
N ASN A 127 6.50 -0.81 -12.34
CA ASN A 127 6.05 -0.71 -13.73
C ASN A 127 5.17 0.53 -13.92
N TYR A 128 4.19 0.75 -13.06
CA TYR A 128 3.29 1.88 -13.19
C TYR A 128 3.99 3.22 -12.93
N SER A 129 4.87 3.26 -11.93
CA SER A 129 5.67 4.44 -11.58
C SER A 129 6.71 4.82 -12.62
N SER A 130 7.17 3.86 -13.43
CA SER A 130 8.16 4.11 -14.50
C SER A 130 7.56 4.77 -15.75
N GLN A 131 6.24 4.81 -15.89
CA GLN A 131 5.58 5.46 -17.02
C GLN A 131 5.93 6.94 -17.09
N ASN A 132 6.06 7.47 -18.31
CA ASN A 132 6.30 8.88 -18.52
C ASN A 132 5.11 9.73 -18.06
N ALA A 133 5.40 10.95 -17.62
CA ALA A 133 4.36 11.91 -17.26
C ALA A 133 3.41 12.17 -18.44
N ALA A 134 2.10 12.03 -18.20
CA ALA A 134 1.09 12.38 -19.20
C ALA A 134 0.72 13.85 -19.09
N LYS A 135 0.46 14.51 -20.22
CA LYS A 135 0.16 15.95 -20.28
C LYS A 135 -1.03 16.42 -19.42
N GLY A 136 -1.89 15.53 -18.98
CA GLY A 136 -3.04 15.87 -18.14
C GLY A 136 -2.77 15.78 -16.63
N TRP A 137 -1.58 15.41 -16.21
CA TRP A 137 -1.26 15.18 -14.79
C TRP A 137 -0.74 16.41 -14.05
N ASN A 138 -0.40 17.48 -14.75
CA ASN A 138 0.13 18.74 -14.16
C ASN A 138 -0.94 19.64 -13.50
N ASP A 139 -2.12 19.12 -13.19
CA ASP A 139 -3.12 19.84 -12.42
C ASP A 139 -2.68 19.87 -10.93
N SER A 140 -2.42 21.07 -10.43
CA SER A 140 -1.96 21.32 -9.05
C SER A 140 -3.01 20.98 -7.96
N SER A 141 -4.21 20.54 -8.35
CA SER A 141 -5.26 20.14 -7.42
C SER A 141 -5.10 18.68 -7.00
N GLY A 142 -4.75 18.43 -5.75
CA GLY A 142 -4.70 17.09 -5.19
C GLY A 142 -3.29 16.62 -4.79
N LEU A 143 -3.20 15.36 -4.44
CA LEU A 143 -1.93 14.69 -4.14
C LEU A 143 -1.42 13.96 -5.37
N PHE A 144 -0.12 13.99 -5.53
CA PHE A 144 0.59 13.25 -6.57
C PHE A 144 1.41 12.11 -5.93
N ALA A 145 1.43 10.98 -6.60
CA ALA A 145 2.22 9.85 -6.14
C ALA A 145 3.71 10.01 -6.45
N ASN A 146 4.02 10.57 -7.63
CA ASN A 146 5.37 10.66 -8.15
C ASN A 146 5.64 11.99 -8.86
N THR A 147 6.95 12.27 -9.03
CA THR A 147 7.46 13.30 -9.92
C THR A 147 8.40 12.68 -10.94
N ASP A 148 8.45 13.24 -12.11
CA ASP A 148 9.46 12.91 -13.10
C ASP A 148 10.85 13.32 -12.58
N ARG A 149 11.85 12.46 -12.77
CA ARG A 149 13.21 12.72 -12.24
C ARG A 149 13.94 13.84 -12.97
N GLU A 150 13.70 13.96 -14.27
CA GLU A 150 14.40 14.91 -15.14
C GLU A 150 13.65 16.23 -15.19
N THR A 151 12.37 16.21 -15.53
CA THR A 151 11.56 17.42 -15.72
C THR A 151 11.03 18.01 -14.43
N LYS A 152 11.02 17.22 -13.33
CA LYS A 152 10.39 17.56 -12.04
C LYS A 152 8.88 17.78 -12.14
N GLU A 153 8.26 17.42 -13.23
CA GLU A 153 6.82 17.49 -13.41
C GLU A 153 6.12 16.42 -12.57
N TYR A 154 4.90 16.75 -12.10
CA TYR A 154 4.07 15.78 -11.39
C TYR A 154 3.62 14.67 -12.36
N LYS A 155 3.63 13.44 -11.86
CA LYS A 155 3.13 12.28 -12.61
C LYS A 155 1.67 11.98 -12.21
N GLN A 156 1.38 10.73 -11.87
CA GLN A 156 0.01 10.32 -11.57
C GLN A 156 -0.53 10.98 -10.30
N LYS A 157 -1.81 11.33 -10.29
CA LYS A 157 -2.53 11.62 -9.06
C LYS A 157 -2.56 10.36 -8.18
N LEU A 158 -2.60 10.55 -6.88
CA LEU A 158 -2.49 9.43 -5.92
C LEU A 158 -3.58 8.37 -6.12
N ASP A 159 -4.82 8.78 -6.37
CA ASP A 159 -5.94 7.87 -6.63
C ASP A 159 -5.77 7.10 -7.95
N GLU A 160 -5.33 7.75 -9.01
CA GLU A 160 -5.00 7.11 -10.30
C GLU A 160 -3.83 6.14 -10.13
N HIS A 161 -2.80 6.53 -9.39
CA HIS A 161 -1.64 5.70 -9.10
C HIS A 161 -2.04 4.41 -8.36
N LEU A 162 -2.82 4.53 -7.29
CA LEU A 162 -3.27 3.37 -6.51
C LEU A 162 -4.07 2.37 -7.36
N VAL A 163 -4.94 2.87 -8.25
CA VAL A 163 -5.71 2.01 -9.17
C VAL A 163 -4.80 1.37 -10.22
N GLY A 164 -3.86 2.14 -10.77
CA GLY A 164 -2.91 1.68 -11.78
C GLY A 164 -1.98 0.59 -11.23
N VAL A 165 -1.41 0.82 -10.06
CA VAL A 165 -0.56 -0.14 -9.35
C VAL A 165 -1.33 -1.43 -9.04
N ALA A 166 -2.55 -1.33 -8.50
CA ALA A 166 -3.36 -2.50 -8.20
C ALA A 166 -3.66 -3.35 -9.44
N LYS A 167 -3.96 -2.72 -10.58
CA LYS A 167 -4.19 -3.42 -11.85
C LYS A 167 -2.92 -4.11 -12.34
N THR A 168 -1.80 -3.40 -12.38
CA THR A 168 -0.52 -3.93 -12.87
C THR A 168 0.00 -5.06 -11.97
N ALA A 169 -0.23 -4.97 -10.65
CA ALA A 169 0.12 -6.03 -9.70
C ALA A 169 -0.73 -7.31 -9.92
N LEU A 170 -2.01 -7.15 -10.23
CA LEU A 170 -2.88 -8.28 -10.60
C LEU A 170 -2.43 -8.93 -11.91
N ASP A 171 -2.07 -8.13 -12.91
CA ASP A 171 -1.55 -8.62 -14.17
C ASP A 171 -0.24 -9.40 -13.95
N ALA A 172 0.67 -8.90 -13.09
CA ALA A 172 1.90 -9.61 -12.70
C ALA A 172 1.59 -10.95 -12.01
N ALA A 173 0.59 -10.98 -11.10
CA ALA A 173 0.20 -12.20 -10.41
C ALA A 173 -0.41 -13.27 -11.33
N HIS A 174 -0.92 -12.89 -12.50
CA HIS A 174 -1.39 -13.84 -13.51
C HIS A 174 -0.29 -14.37 -14.42
N LEU A 175 0.85 -13.69 -14.48
CA LEU A 175 1.99 -14.08 -15.32
C LEU A 175 3.01 -14.95 -14.58
N LEU A 176 3.08 -14.85 -13.26
CA LEU A 176 3.97 -15.61 -12.38
C LEU A 176 3.29 -16.87 -11.83
#